data_ad604abab800f526c06bd783faaa9faa
#
_entry.id   ad604abab800f526c06bd783faaa9faa
#
_cell.length_a   1.000
_cell.length_b   1.000
_cell.length_c   1.000
_cell.angle_alpha   90.00
_cell.angle_beta   90.00
_cell.angle_gamma   90.00
#
_symmetry.space_group_name_H-M   'P 1'
#
loop_
_entity.id
_entity.type
_entity.pdbx_description
1 polymer ?
#
loop_
_entity_poly.entity_id
_entity_poly.type
_entity_poly.pdbx_seq_one_letter_code
_entity_poly.pdbx_strand_id
1 'polypeptide(L)'
;LLASSAASDVYKRQVVDDIVYDIIPLYEDNDTEEIVKKLGDRYKEEDILEACAEIEELKREEVLFTEDIYEDYIKEVKSRKTVVKALCLHIAHDCNLACRYCFAEEGEYKGHRELMSAKVGKAALDFLVANSGNRHNLEVDFFGGEPTMNFGVVKEVVEYGRSLEEKHNKHFRFTLTTNGVLLNDEIMEFANKEMDNVVLSVDGRKEIHDYMRPTRNGKPSYDLIMPKFIRFAESRHCLLYTSPSPRDSTSS
;
A
#
# COMPACT_ATOMS: atom_id res chain seq x y z
N LEU A 1 -28.39 -0.18 -9.59
CA LEU A 1 -28.54 -0.13 -8.13
C LEU A 1 -27.62 -1.17 -7.49
N LEU A 2 -26.93 -0.84 -6.42
CA LEU A 2 -25.98 -1.71 -5.73
C LEU A 2 -26.66 -2.31 -4.51
N ALA A 3 -26.98 -3.59 -4.56
CA ALA A 3 -27.41 -4.32 -3.38
C ALA A 3 -26.17 -4.64 -2.50
N SER A 4 -26.18 -4.20 -1.26
CA SER A 4 -25.15 -4.47 -0.26
C SER A 4 -25.82 -5.24 0.88
N SER A 5 -25.75 -6.54 0.87
CA SER A 5 -25.97 -7.32 2.07
C SER A 5 -24.63 -7.59 2.74
N ALA A 6 -24.51 -7.16 3.99
CA ALA A 6 -23.42 -7.41 4.93
C ALA A 6 -21.99 -6.97 4.53
N ALA A 7 -21.29 -6.41 5.50
CA ALA A 7 -19.97 -5.78 5.39
C ALA A 7 -18.79 -6.73 5.06
N SER A 8 -19.02 -8.01 4.77
CA SER A 8 -17.99 -8.99 4.42
C SER A 8 -17.66 -9.07 2.92
N ASP A 9 -18.53 -8.52 2.04
CA ASP A 9 -18.39 -8.71 0.59
C ASP A 9 -17.90 -7.48 -0.17
N VAL A 10 -16.79 -6.91 0.24
CA VAL A 10 -16.14 -5.79 -0.47
C VAL A 10 -15.77 -6.15 -1.92
N TYR A 11 -15.66 -7.43 -2.25
CA TYR A 11 -15.25 -7.94 -3.55
C TYR A 11 -16.38 -8.57 -4.40
N LYS A 12 -17.59 -8.74 -3.82
CA LYS A 12 -18.73 -9.32 -4.53
C LYS A 12 -19.84 -8.28 -4.68
N ARG A 13 -19.63 -7.31 -5.55
CA ARG A 13 -20.69 -6.39 -5.96
C ARG A 13 -21.26 -6.89 -7.27
N GLN A 14 -22.52 -7.29 -7.26
CA GLN A 14 -23.25 -7.66 -8.46
C GLN A 14 -24.17 -6.52 -8.86
N VAL A 15 -24.27 -6.27 -10.15
CA VAL A 15 -25.28 -5.37 -10.71
C VAL A 15 -26.49 -6.23 -11.01
N VAL A 16 -27.58 -5.97 -10.33
CA VAL A 16 -28.87 -6.62 -10.52
C VAL A 16 -29.88 -5.60 -11.05
N ASP A 17 -30.92 -6.05 -11.70
CA ASP A 17 -32.04 -5.21 -12.10
C ASP A 17 -32.92 -4.81 -10.90
N ASP A 18 -33.88 -3.91 -11.14
CA ASP A 18 -34.73 -3.36 -10.09
C ASP A 18 -35.61 -4.41 -9.41
N ILE A 19 -36.06 -5.42 -10.16
CA ILE A 19 -36.93 -6.47 -9.64
C ILE A 19 -36.18 -7.41 -8.70
N VAL A 20 -35.00 -7.88 -9.10
CA VAL A 20 -34.11 -8.70 -8.24
C VAL A 20 -33.69 -7.92 -7.00
N TYR A 21 -33.37 -6.62 -7.15
CA TYR A 21 -33.02 -5.75 -6.04
C TYR A 21 -34.10 -5.66 -4.97
N ASP A 22 -35.39 -5.57 -5.39
CA ASP A 22 -36.53 -5.50 -4.48
C ASP A 22 -36.91 -6.87 -3.90
N ILE A 23 -36.60 -7.97 -4.60
CA ILE A 23 -36.87 -9.35 -4.13
C ILE A 23 -35.84 -9.81 -3.07
N ILE A 24 -34.54 -9.53 -3.25
CA ILE A 24 -33.47 -10.04 -2.36
C ILE A 24 -33.76 -9.79 -0.86
N PRO A 25 -34.16 -8.58 -0.42
CA PRO A 25 -34.43 -8.32 0.99
C PRO A 25 -35.64 -9.08 1.56
N LEU A 26 -36.52 -9.57 0.69
CA LEU A 26 -37.73 -10.31 1.07
C LEU A 26 -37.54 -11.82 1.04
N TYR A 27 -36.52 -12.30 0.32
CA TYR A 27 -36.36 -13.69 -0.09
C TYR A 27 -36.08 -14.65 1.08
N GLU A 28 -35.37 -14.21 2.12
CA GLU A 28 -35.05 -15.07 3.27
C GLU A 28 -36.24 -15.32 4.18
N ASP A 29 -37.15 -14.34 4.31
CA ASP A 29 -38.24 -14.34 5.28
C ASP A 29 -39.62 -14.68 4.66
N ASN A 30 -39.74 -14.78 3.34
CA ASN A 30 -41.00 -14.96 2.64
C ASN A 30 -40.91 -16.03 1.56
N ASP A 31 -42.01 -16.76 1.36
CA ASP A 31 -42.16 -17.62 0.22
C ASP A 31 -42.46 -16.85 -1.09
N THR A 32 -42.38 -17.52 -2.22
CA THR A 32 -42.61 -16.91 -3.55
C THR A 32 -44.01 -16.31 -3.68
N GLU A 33 -45.07 -16.92 -3.04
CA GLU A 33 -46.42 -16.41 -3.11
C GLU A 33 -46.55 -15.07 -2.33
N GLU A 34 -45.90 -14.96 -1.18
CA GLU A 34 -45.85 -13.74 -0.39
C GLU A 34 -45.06 -12.63 -1.09
N ILE A 35 -43.96 -12.95 -1.78
CA ILE A 35 -43.20 -12.00 -2.58
C ILE A 35 -44.03 -11.46 -3.74
N VAL A 36 -44.73 -12.32 -4.47
CA VAL A 36 -45.66 -11.91 -5.53
C VAL A 36 -46.74 -10.97 -4.96
N LYS A 37 -47.32 -11.28 -3.81
CA LYS A 37 -48.31 -10.44 -3.18
C LYS A 37 -47.80 -9.08 -2.74
N LYS A 38 -46.53 -9.00 -2.31
CA LYS A 38 -45.90 -7.76 -1.85
C LYS A 38 -45.42 -6.84 -3.00
N LEU A 39 -45.03 -7.44 -4.12
CA LEU A 39 -44.44 -6.71 -5.24
C LEU A 39 -45.37 -6.62 -6.46
N GLY A 40 -46.54 -7.28 -6.44
CA GLY A 40 -47.47 -7.35 -7.58
C GLY A 40 -48.05 -6.01 -8.01
N ASP A 41 -47.98 -4.97 -7.16
CA ASP A 41 -48.36 -3.61 -7.54
C ASP A 41 -47.31 -2.91 -8.42
N ARG A 42 -46.08 -3.39 -8.39
CA ARG A 42 -44.93 -2.78 -9.11
C ARG A 42 -44.46 -3.58 -10.30
N TYR A 43 -44.56 -4.90 -10.25
CA TYR A 43 -44.05 -5.84 -11.23
C TYR A 43 -45.16 -6.84 -11.63
N LYS A 44 -45.03 -7.42 -12.81
CA LYS A 44 -45.90 -8.50 -13.24
C LYS A 44 -45.56 -9.79 -12.49
N GLU A 45 -46.57 -10.58 -12.20
CA GLU A 45 -46.40 -11.86 -11.51
C GLU A 45 -45.41 -12.79 -12.23
N GLU A 46 -45.44 -12.84 -13.58
CA GLU A 46 -44.55 -13.65 -14.40
C GLU A 46 -43.08 -13.24 -14.19
N ASP A 47 -42.80 -11.93 -14.16
CA ASP A 47 -41.44 -11.38 -14.00
C ASP A 47 -40.89 -11.65 -12.58
N ILE A 48 -41.78 -11.60 -11.55
CA ILE A 48 -41.41 -11.92 -10.15
C ILE A 48 -41.06 -13.41 -10.02
N LEU A 49 -41.87 -14.29 -10.63
CA LEU A 49 -41.64 -15.72 -10.60
C LEU A 49 -40.35 -16.15 -11.31
N GLU A 50 -40.05 -15.52 -12.44
CA GLU A 50 -38.79 -15.73 -13.18
C GLU A 50 -37.58 -15.32 -12.34
N ALA A 51 -37.61 -14.13 -11.76
CA ALA A 51 -36.55 -13.61 -10.90
C ALA A 51 -36.33 -14.47 -9.63
N CYS A 52 -37.42 -14.95 -9.00
CA CYS A 52 -37.33 -15.86 -7.86
C CYS A 52 -36.70 -17.22 -8.26
N ALA A 53 -37.01 -17.72 -9.46
CA ALA A 53 -36.42 -18.95 -9.95
C ALA A 53 -34.90 -18.81 -10.22
N GLU A 54 -34.47 -17.69 -10.78
CA GLU A 54 -33.06 -17.38 -10.96
C GLU A 54 -32.31 -17.26 -9.63
N ILE A 55 -32.90 -16.60 -8.64
CA ILE A 55 -32.35 -16.49 -7.28
C ILE A 55 -32.18 -17.88 -6.65
N GLU A 56 -33.19 -18.76 -6.78
CA GLU A 56 -33.12 -20.13 -6.26
C GLU A 56 -32.03 -20.97 -6.94
N GLU A 57 -31.81 -20.75 -8.24
CA GLU A 57 -30.73 -21.42 -8.96
C GLU A 57 -29.37 -20.96 -8.47
N LEU A 58 -29.15 -19.64 -8.30
CA LEU A 58 -27.92 -19.06 -7.76
C LEU A 58 -27.65 -19.50 -6.32
N LYS A 59 -28.70 -19.67 -5.51
CA LYS A 59 -28.59 -20.21 -4.16
C LYS A 59 -28.16 -21.67 -4.17
N ARG A 60 -28.75 -22.48 -5.06
CA ARG A 60 -28.37 -23.91 -5.23
C ARG A 60 -26.93 -24.08 -5.72
N GLU A 61 -26.43 -23.13 -6.52
CA GLU A 61 -25.06 -23.09 -7.00
C GLU A 61 -24.06 -22.51 -5.99
N GLU A 62 -24.54 -22.18 -4.77
CA GLU A 62 -23.72 -21.55 -3.72
C GLU A 62 -23.09 -20.20 -4.13
N VAL A 63 -23.73 -19.47 -5.05
CA VAL A 63 -23.29 -18.14 -5.51
C VAL A 63 -23.97 -17.05 -4.70
N LEU A 64 -25.22 -17.29 -4.23
CA LEU A 64 -26.02 -16.37 -3.45
C LEU A 64 -26.43 -17.03 -2.13
N PHE A 65 -26.59 -16.21 -1.05
CA PHE A 65 -26.97 -16.66 0.30
C PHE A 65 -26.09 -17.80 0.84
N THR A 66 -24.80 -17.76 0.55
CA THR A 66 -23.82 -18.72 1.08
C THR A 66 -23.63 -18.53 2.58
N GLU A 67 -23.40 -19.64 3.29
CA GLU A 67 -23.02 -19.58 4.70
C GLU A 67 -21.69 -18.84 4.89
N ASP A 68 -21.62 -17.91 5.83
CA ASP A 68 -20.36 -17.22 6.17
C ASP A 68 -19.47 -18.12 7.03
N ILE A 69 -18.70 -19.00 6.36
CA ILE A 69 -17.74 -19.90 7.01
C ILE A 69 -16.58 -19.14 7.69
N TYR A 70 -16.45 -17.84 7.47
CA TYR A 70 -15.39 -17.01 8.05
C TYR A 70 -15.83 -16.20 9.25
N GLU A 71 -17.12 -16.23 9.64
CA GLU A 71 -17.64 -15.40 10.74
C GLU A 71 -16.87 -15.61 12.05
N ASP A 72 -16.62 -16.86 12.43
CA ASP A 72 -15.87 -17.20 13.64
C ASP A 72 -14.39 -16.81 13.52
N TYR A 73 -13.79 -16.96 12.32
CA TYR A 73 -12.44 -16.50 12.07
C TYR A 73 -12.30 -14.97 12.18
N ILE A 74 -13.29 -14.23 11.69
CA ILE A 74 -13.32 -12.76 11.82
C ILE A 74 -13.45 -12.35 13.29
N LYS A 75 -14.26 -13.04 14.10
CA LYS A 75 -14.35 -12.80 15.55
C LYS A 75 -12.99 -13.01 16.22
N GLU A 76 -12.29 -14.09 15.88
CA GLU A 76 -10.93 -14.36 16.36
C GLU A 76 -9.94 -13.28 15.94
N VAL A 77 -9.94 -12.87 14.67
CA VAL A 77 -9.06 -11.80 14.16
C VAL A 77 -9.33 -10.47 14.87
N LYS A 78 -10.59 -10.11 15.08
CA LYS A 78 -10.98 -8.89 15.81
C LYS A 78 -10.56 -8.92 17.29
N SER A 79 -10.45 -10.09 17.89
CA SER A 79 -9.99 -10.25 19.27
C SER A 79 -8.47 -10.17 19.43
N ARG A 80 -7.71 -10.32 18.35
CA ARG A 80 -6.24 -10.27 18.38
C ARG A 80 -5.75 -8.85 18.70
N LYS A 81 -4.83 -8.76 19.65
CA LYS A 81 -4.14 -7.48 19.91
C LYS A 81 -3.32 -7.10 18.68
N THR A 82 -3.66 -5.96 18.09
CA THR A 82 -2.88 -5.39 16.98
C THR A 82 -1.54 -4.91 17.51
N VAL A 83 -0.46 -5.33 16.85
CA VAL A 83 0.90 -4.86 17.15
C VAL A 83 1.48 -4.16 15.93
N VAL A 84 2.23 -3.09 16.15
CA VAL A 84 2.90 -2.37 15.08
C VAL A 84 4.17 -3.13 14.69
N LYS A 85 4.32 -3.42 13.40
CA LYS A 85 5.47 -4.14 12.85
C LYS A 85 6.44 -3.20 12.13
N ALA A 86 5.90 -2.22 11.44
CA ALA A 86 6.65 -1.39 10.50
C ALA A 86 6.20 0.06 10.57
N LEU A 87 7.10 0.97 10.25
CA LEU A 87 6.84 2.39 10.02
C LEU A 87 7.42 2.82 8.68
N CYS A 88 6.67 3.64 7.98
CA CYS A 88 7.18 4.40 6.84
C CYS A 88 7.40 5.84 7.29
N LEU A 89 8.64 6.29 7.33
CA LEU A 89 9.03 7.62 7.77
C LEU A 89 9.23 8.52 6.55
N HIS A 90 8.36 9.49 6.36
CA HIS A 90 8.50 10.53 5.35
C HIS A 90 9.56 11.55 5.81
N ILE A 91 10.82 11.21 5.57
CA ILE A 91 11.99 11.99 6.05
C ILE A 91 12.06 13.37 5.39
N ALA A 92 11.58 13.49 4.17
CA ALA A 92 11.52 14.75 3.44
C ALA A 92 10.18 14.90 2.72
N HIS A 93 9.45 15.97 3.02
CA HIS A 93 8.36 16.48 2.19
C HIS A 93 8.94 17.45 1.15
N ASP A 94 9.92 16.99 0.42
CA ASP A 94 10.58 17.68 -0.68
C ASP A 94 11.26 16.66 -1.60
N CYS A 95 11.39 16.97 -2.90
CA CYS A 95 12.03 16.11 -3.86
C CYS A 95 12.80 16.93 -4.89
N ASN A 96 13.90 16.44 -5.40
CA ASN A 96 14.72 17.06 -6.45
C ASN A 96 14.33 16.63 -7.88
N LEU A 97 13.33 15.72 -8.01
CA LEU A 97 12.69 15.35 -9.28
C LEU A 97 11.24 15.85 -9.34
N ALA A 98 10.67 15.91 -10.54
CA ALA A 98 9.28 16.24 -10.84
C ALA A 98 8.61 15.10 -11.63
N CYS A 99 8.51 13.94 -11.01
CA CYS A 99 7.96 12.74 -11.65
C CYS A 99 6.50 12.96 -12.05
N ARG A 100 6.14 12.67 -13.30
CA ARG A 100 4.81 12.93 -13.86
C ARG A 100 3.67 12.13 -13.20
N TYR A 101 3.99 11.02 -12.57
CA TYR A 101 3.05 10.16 -11.85
C TYR A 101 3.18 10.26 -10.33
N CYS A 102 3.88 11.29 -9.83
CA CYS A 102 4.13 11.43 -8.40
C CYS A 102 2.82 11.63 -7.63
N PHE A 103 2.43 10.64 -6.83
CA PHE A 103 1.25 10.75 -5.96
C PHE A 103 1.45 11.74 -4.81
N ALA A 104 2.69 12.09 -4.53
CA ALA A 104 3.10 12.99 -3.45
C ALA A 104 3.31 14.43 -3.93
N GLU A 105 2.91 14.78 -5.18
CA GLU A 105 3.03 16.15 -5.72
C GLU A 105 4.46 16.72 -5.52
N GLU A 106 5.45 16.06 -6.11
CA GLU A 106 6.88 16.38 -5.95
C GLU A 106 7.40 16.31 -4.50
N GLY A 107 6.72 15.52 -3.67
CA GLY A 107 7.06 15.30 -2.27
C GLY A 107 6.31 16.18 -1.27
N GLU A 108 5.45 17.10 -1.73
CA GLU A 108 4.72 18.04 -0.84
C GLU A 108 3.54 17.40 -0.11
N TYR A 109 2.97 16.29 -0.61
CA TYR A 109 1.84 15.57 0.01
C TYR A 109 0.64 16.47 0.32
N LYS A 110 0.30 17.42 -0.59
CA LYS A 110 -0.74 18.46 -0.40
C LYS A 110 -0.51 19.39 0.79
N GLY A 111 0.74 19.48 1.26
CA GLY A 111 1.13 20.30 2.39
C GLY A 111 2.22 21.31 2.04
N HIS A 112 3.17 21.45 2.93
CA HIS A 112 4.34 22.32 2.77
C HIS A 112 5.60 21.49 2.59
N ARG A 113 6.60 22.07 1.92
CA ARG A 113 7.94 21.49 1.86
C ARG A 113 8.60 21.60 3.21
N GLU A 114 8.84 20.47 3.83
CA GLU A 114 9.45 20.38 5.16
C GLU A 114 10.37 19.16 5.24
N LEU A 115 11.33 19.22 6.12
CA LEU A 115 12.20 18.12 6.45
C LEU A 115 11.88 17.63 7.87
N MET A 116 11.80 16.32 8.05
CA MET A 116 11.58 15.71 9.36
C MET A 116 12.74 16.06 10.29
N SER A 117 12.45 16.46 11.52
CA SER A 117 13.50 16.61 12.52
C SER A 117 13.91 15.25 13.11
N ALA A 118 15.17 15.13 13.54
CA ALA A 118 15.65 13.92 14.21
C ALA A 118 14.82 13.59 15.48
N LYS A 119 14.28 14.60 16.16
CA LYS A 119 13.40 14.41 17.32
C LYS A 119 12.13 13.63 16.94
N VAL A 120 11.51 13.96 15.83
CA VAL A 120 10.30 13.25 15.35
C VAL A 120 10.65 11.82 14.94
N GLY A 121 11.74 11.61 14.20
CA GLY A 121 12.20 10.27 13.80
C GLY A 121 12.50 9.38 15.00
N LYS A 122 13.19 9.89 16.01
CA LYS A 122 13.48 9.15 17.26
C LYS A 122 12.21 8.83 18.05
N ALA A 123 11.28 9.76 18.17
CA ALA A 123 9.98 9.51 18.81
C ALA A 123 9.15 8.46 18.06
N ALA A 124 9.25 8.40 16.74
CA ALA A 124 8.60 7.36 15.94
C ALA A 124 9.18 5.97 16.23
N LEU A 125 10.50 5.83 16.42
CA LEU A 125 11.10 4.57 16.84
C LEU A 125 10.69 4.16 18.26
N ASP A 126 10.62 5.11 19.21
CA ASP A 126 10.09 4.84 20.56
C ASP A 126 8.64 4.34 20.49
N PHE A 127 7.81 4.96 19.66
CA PHE A 127 6.45 4.50 19.42
C PHE A 127 6.41 3.08 18.86
N LEU A 128 7.26 2.78 17.86
CA LEU A 128 7.33 1.46 17.24
C LEU A 128 7.72 0.39 18.28
N VAL A 129 8.73 0.65 19.09
CA VAL A 129 9.16 -0.26 20.15
C VAL A 129 8.04 -0.49 21.16
N ALA A 130 7.41 0.58 21.66
CA ALA A 130 6.34 0.52 22.65
C ALA A 130 5.11 -0.27 22.18
N ASN A 131 4.81 -0.23 20.87
CA ASN A 131 3.60 -0.83 20.29
C ASN A 131 3.86 -2.13 19.51
N SER A 132 5.09 -2.64 19.51
CA SER A 132 5.46 -3.86 18.76
C SER A 132 5.22 -5.16 19.54
N GLY A 133 4.84 -5.11 20.82
CA GLY A 133 4.65 -6.27 21.65
C GLY A 133 5.92 -7.16 21.68
N ASN A 134 5.76 -8.46 21.51
CA ASN A 134 6.86 -9.43 21.53
C ASN A 134 7.60 -9.56 20.18
N ARG A 135 7.29 -8.76 19.17
CA ARG A 135 8.01 -8.80 17.89
C ARG A 135 9.47 -8.42 18.09
N HIS A 136 10.37 -9.28 17.62
CA HIS A 136 11.80 -9.00 17.62
C HIS A 136 12.20 -8.14 16.42
N ASN A 137 11.79 -8.52 15.21
CA ASN A 137 12.13 -7.79 13.98
C ASN A 137 11.12 -6.68 13.69
N LEU A 138 11.61 -5.44 13.57
CA LEU A 138 10.86 -4.23 13.27
C LEU A 138 11.38 -3.63 11.98
N GLU A 139 10.49 -3.10 11.15
CA GLU A 139 10.83 -2.55 9.83
C GLU A 139 10.64 -1.04 9.84
N VAL A 140 11.58 -0.31 9.27
CA VAL A 140 11.54 1.15 9.13
C VAL A 140 11.97 1.53 7.74
N ASP A 141 11.03 2.11 6.98
CA ASP A 141 11.27 2.57 5.63
C ASP A 141 11.49 4.08 5.63
N PHE A 142 12.66 4.52 5.16
CA PHE A 142 12.93 5.92 4.86
C PHE A 142 12.40 6.25 3.48
N PHE A 143 11.35 7.05 3.46
CA PHE A 143 10.57 7.40 2.30
C PHE A 143 10.26 8.91 2.26
N GLY A 144 9.29 9.32 1.43
CA GLY A 144 8.82 10.69 1.31
C GLY A 144 8.93 11.19 -0.13
N GLY A 145 9.39 12.42 -0.32
CA GLY A 145 9.79 12.93 -1.62
C GLY A 145 11.12 12.30 -2.05
N GLU A 146 12.23 12.80 -1.49
CA GLU A 146 13.55 12.17 -1.64
C GLU A 146 14.27 12.14 -0.28
N PRO A 147 14.38 10.99 0.37
CA PRO A 147 14.97 10.87 1.72
C PRO A 147 16.43 11.34 1.81
N THR A 148 17.20 11.19 0.74
CA THR A 148 18.61 11.61 0.74
C THR A 148 18.79 13.14 0.82
N MET A 149 17.73 13.94 0.62
CA MET A 149 17.74 15.38 0.89
C MET A 149 17.84 15.69 2.39
N ASN A 150 17.49 14.74 3.25
CA ASN A 150 17.59 14.87 4.71
C ASN A 150 18.43 13.73 5.31
N PHE A 151 19.51 13.36 4.63
CA PHE A 151 20.30 12.17 4.96
C PHE A 151 20.96 12.25 6.35
N GLY A 152 21.27 13.44 6.83
CA GLY A 152 21.77 13.64 8.21
C GLY A 152 20.79 13.08 9.25
N VAL A 153 19.50 13.33 9.07
CA VAL A 153 18.46 12.80 9.97
C VAL A 153 18.29 11.28 9.80
N VAL A 154 18.40 10.76 8.58
CA VAL A 154 18.41 9.30 8.35
C VAL A 154 19.49 8.64 9.20
N LYS A 155 20.75 9.17 9.17
CA LYS A 155 21.85 8.64 9.97
C LYS A 155 21.54 8.67 11.47
N GLU A 156 21.08 9.80 11.98
CA GLU A 156 20.75 9.94 13.40
C GLU A 156 19.63 8.99 13.85
N VAL A 157 18.61 8.76 13.02
CA VAL A 157 17.51 7.84 13.34
C VAL A 157 17.99 6.40 13.33
N VAL A 158 18.84 6.00 12.38
CA VAL A 158 19.45 4.67 12.33
C VAL A 158 20.32 4.41 13.57
N GLU A 159 21.23 5.31 13.90
CA GLU A 159 22.08 5.21 15.09
C GLU A 159 21.24 5.09 16.36
N TYR A 160 20.19 5.88 16.48
CA TYR A 160 19.26 5.79 17.60
C TYR A 160 18.54 4.43 17.65
N GLY A 161 18.04 3.94 16.51
CA GLY A 161 17.42 2.63 16.42
C GLY A 161 18.37 1.51 16.89
N ARG A 162 19.62 1.51 16.40
CA ARG A 162 20.64 0.55 16.85
C ARG A 162 20.87 0.61 18.37
N SER A 163 20.82 1.80 18.97
CA SER A 163 20.96 1.96 20.44
C SER A 163 19.80 1.38 21.26
N LEU A 164 18.64 1.18 20.64
CA LEU A 164 17.46 0.59 21.30
C LEU A 164 17.42 -0.93 21.23
N GLU A 165 18.17 -1.57 20.30
CA GLU A 165 18.04 -2.98 19.96
C GLU A 165 18.30 -3.90 21.16
N GLU A 166 19.45 -3.75 21.81
CA GLU A 166 19.83 -4.60 22.94
C GLU A 166 18.89 -4.40 24.13
N LYS A 167 18.61 -3.16 24.49
CA LYS A 167 17.78 -2.80 25.64
C LYS A 167 16.36 -3.35 25.55
N HIS A 168 15.79 -3.39 24.35
CA HIS A 168 14.40 -3.78 24.12
C HIS A 168 14.25 -5.16 23.48
N ASN A 169 15.35 -5.88 23.26
CA ASN A 169 15.37 -7.14 22.51
C ASN A 169 14.66 -7.02 21.15
N LYS A 170 15.05 -5.97 20.39
CA LYS A 170 14.53 -5.66 19.06
C LYS A 170 15.65 -5.72 18.05
N HIS A 171 15.30 -5.89 16.78
CA HIS A 171 16.20 -5.76 15.66
C HIS A 171 15.50 -4.92 14.57
N PHE A 172 16.09 -3.78 14.25
CA PHE A 172 15.56 -2.89 13.22
C PHE A 172 16.11 -3.25 11.85
N ARG A 173 15.20 -3.45 10.90
CA ARG A 173 15.51 -3.60 9.48
C ARG A 173 15.18 -2.29 8.78
N PHE A 174 16.23 -1.60 8.32
CA PHE A 174 16.08 -0.33 7.66
C PHE A 174 16.03 -0.48 6.15
N THR A 175 15.10 0.21 5.52
CA THR A 175 14.98 0.32 4.05
C THR A 175 15.14 1.79 3.64
N LEU A 176 15.87 2.04 2.55
CA LEU A 176 16.00 3.35 1.93
C LEU A 176 15.45 3.29 0.51
N THR A 177 14.43 4.11 0.21
CA THR A 177 13.92 4.31 -1.15
C THR A 177 14.44 5.62 -1.70
N THR A 178 15.17 5.60 -2.82
CA THR A 178 15.77 6.82 -3.37
C THR A 178 15.66 6.89 -4.89
N ASN A 179 15.55 8.09 -5.43
CA ASN A 179 15.65 8.38 -6.86
C ASN A 179 17.11 8.42 -7.37
N GLY A 180 18.08 8.35 -6.48
CA GLY A 180 19.50 8.23 -6.78
C GLY A 180 20.22 9.51 -7.20
N VAL A 181 19.54 10.63 -7.36
CA VAL A 181 20.19 11.88 -7.83
C VAL A 181 21.30 12.33 -6.88
N LEU A 182 21.06 12.24 -5.57
CA LEU A 182 22.01 12.64 -4.54
C LEU A 182 22.95 11.53 -4.06
N LEU A 183 22.82 10.29 -4.58
CA LEU A 183 23.74 9.22 -4.22
C LEU A 183 25.19 9.63 -4.46
N ASN A 184 26.01 9.43 -3.44
CA ASN A 184 27.46 9.64 -3.41
C ASN A 184 28.10 8.49 -2.61
N ASP A 185 29.42 8.52 -2.47
CA ASP A 185 30.16 7.45 -1.79
C ASP A 185 29.76 7.32 -0.32
N GLU A 186 29.59 8.43 0.39
CA GLU A 186 29.16 8.44 1.80
C GLU A 186 27.81 7.76 1.99
N ILE A 187 26.82 8.09 1.14
CA ILE A 187 25.47 7.49 1.20
C ILE A 187 25.52 6.00 0.88
N MET A 188 26.30 5.62 -0.16
CA MET A 188 26.42 4.21 -0.56
C MET A 188 27.12 3.37 0.51
N GLU A 189 28.21 3.86 1.12
CA GLU A 189 28.92 3.17 2.19
C GLU A 189 28.01 3.01 3.43
N PHE A 190 27.33 4.06 3.84
CA PHE A 190 26.38 4.00 4.96
C PHE A 190 25.25 3.03 4.66
N ALA A 191 24.64 3.09 3.47
CA ALA A 191 23.56 2.19 3.09
C ALA A 191 24.02 0.72 2.99
N ASN A 192 25.24 0.47 2.54
CA ASN A 192 25.82 -0.89 2.52
C ASN A 192 26.03 -1.45 3.93
N LYS A 193 26.33 -0.58 4.90
CA LYS A 193 26.57 -0.98 6.28
C LYS A 193 25.28 -1.14 7.10
N GLU A 194 24.34 -0.22 6.97
CA GLU A 194 23.23 -0.07 7.90
C GLU A 194 21.86 -0.43 7.32
N MET A 195 21.69 -0.41 5.97
CA MET A 195 20.39 -0.70 5.34
C MET A 195 20.28 -2.16 4.94
N ASP A 196 19.24 -2.83 5.41
CA ASP A 196 18.88 -4.19 4.98
C ASP A 196 18.40 -4.21 3.53
N ASN A 197 17.67 -3.17 3.14
CA ASN A 197 17.17 -2.97 1.80
C ASN A 197 17.50 -1.60 1.24
N VAL A 198 17.71 -1.53 -0.08
CA VAL A 198 17.69 -0.27 -0.82
C VAL A 198 16.82 -0.42 -2.05
N VAL A 199 15.90 0.52 -2.25
CA VAL A 199 15.05 0.59 -3.43
C VAL A 199 15.53 1.74 -4.31
N LEU A 200 15.99 1.40 -5.52
CA LEU A 200 16.42 2.36 -6.53
C LEU A 200 15.32 2.59 -7.54
N SER A 201 14.85 3.83 -7.63
CA SER A 201 13.71 4.18 -8.48
C SER A 201 14.16 4.41 -9.92
N VAL A 202 13.86 3.47 -10.83
CA VAL A 202 14.16 3.57 -12.26
C VAL A 202 12.99 3.06 -13.10
N ASP A 203 12.70 3.73 -14.22
CA ASP A 203 11.57 3.42 -15.11
C ASP A 203 12.07 2.79 -16.43
N GLY A 204 12.86 1.70 -16.33
CA GLY A 204 13.30 0.94 -17.50
C GLY A 204 14.20 1.73 -18.45
N ARG A 205 13.81 1.88 -19.74
CA ARG A 205 14.62 2.50 -20.78
C ARG A 205 14.77 4.01 -20.58
N LYS A 206 15.90 4.55 -21.05
CA LYS A 206 16.26 5.96 -20.90
C LYS A 206 15.16 6.93 -21.31
N GLU A 207 14.57 6.74 -22.47
CA GLU A 207 13.55 7.64 -23.03
C GLU A 207 12.29 7.68 -22.13
N ILE A 208 11.90 6.53 -21.60
CA ILE A 208 10.76 6.41 -20.70
C ILE A 208 11.09 7.04 -19.35
N HIS A 209 12.25 6.72 -18.78
CA HIS A 209 12.69 7.28 -17.52
C HIS A 209 12.79 8.81 -17.57
N ASP A 210 13.46 9.36 -18.58
CA ASP A 210 13.66 10.81 -18.73
C ASP A 210 12.34 11.55 -18.94
N TYR A 211 11.37 10.92 -19.64
CA TYR A 211 10.03 11.46 -19.80
C TYR A 211 9.25 11.43 -18.47
N MET A 212 9.31 10.33 -17.73
CA MET A 212 8.50 10.11 -16.53
C MET A 212 9.10 10.73 -15.26
N ARG A 213 10.45 10.84 -15.18
CA ARG A 213 11.19 11.35 -14.02
C ARG A 213 12.14 12.51 -14.36
N PRO A 214 11.63 13.60 -14.94
CA PRO A 214 12.48 14.76 -15.18
C PRO A 214 12.93 15.40 -13.86
N THR A 215 14.05 16.10 -13.91
CA THR A 215 14.43 17.02 -12.83
C THR A 215 13.39 18.18 -12.76
N ARG A 216 13.39 18.93 -11.67
CA ARG A 216 12.51 20.13 -11.54
C ARG A 216 12.67 21.15 -12.68
N ASN A 217 13.86 21.20 -13.26
CA ASN A 217 14.15 22.08 -14.41
C ASN A 217 13.82 21.44 -15.76
N GLY A 218 13.09 20.31 -15.76
CA GLY A 218 12.71 19.58 -16.97
C GLY A 218 13.86 18.84 -17.67
N LYS A 219 15.05 18.74 -17.06
CA LYS A 219 16.19 18.04 -17.66
C LYS A 219 16.08 16.52 -17.43
N PRO A 220 16.65 15.72 -18.35
CA PRO A 220 16.74 14.27 -18.19
C PRO A 220 17.50 13.87 -16.91
N SER A 221 17.11 12.77 -16.28
CA SER A 221 17.73 12.27 -15.05
C SER A 221 18.41 10.92 -15.20
N TYR A 222 18.14 10.16 -16.26
CA TYR A 222 18.67 8.80 -16.46
C TYR A 222 20.20 8.74 -16.43
N ASP A 223 20.87 9.54 -17.25
CA ASP A 223 22.33 9.54 -17.31
C ASP A 223 22.99 10.05 -16.01
N LEU A 224 22.25 10.78 -15.20
CA LEU A 224 22.71 11.25 -13.90
C LEU A 224 22.71 10.13 -12.84
N ILE A 225 21.73 9.21 -12.90
CA ILE A 225 21.53 8.20 -11.86
C ILE A 225 22.12 6.84 -12.23
N MET A 226 22.05 6.42 -13.50
CA MET A 226 22.43 5.07 -13.88
C MET A 226 23.88 4.68 -13.56
N PRO A 227 24.90 5.54 -13.79
CA PRO A 227 26.25 5.21 -13.37
C PRO A 227 26.39 4.97 -11.86
N LYS A 228 25.61 5.71 -11.06
CA LYS A 228 25.57 5.55 -9.60
C LYS A 228 24.87 4.25 -9.20
N PHE A 229 23.77 3.91 -9.86
CA PHE A 229 23.02 2.68 -9.61
C PHE A 229 23.84 1.43 -9.92
N ILE A 230 24.53 1.41 -11.06
CA ILE A 230 25.42 0.31 -11.43
C ILE A 230 26.53 0.14 -10.38
N ARG A 231 27.24 1.22 -10.04
CA ARG A 231 28.31 1.19 -9.03
C ARG A 231 27.79 0.73 -7.66
N PHE A 232 26.60 1.19 -7.27
CA PHE A 232 26.00 0.79 -6.01
C PHE A 232 25.59 -0.68 -6.02
N ALA A 233 25.00 -1.17 -7.10
CA ALA A 233 24.65 -2.57 -7.26
C ALA A 233 25.88 -3.49 -7.19
N GLU A 234 26.99 -3.11 -7.83
CA GLU A 234 28.25 -3.85 -7.79
C GLU A 234 28.90 -3.88 -6.39
N SER A 235 28.71 -2.82 -5.60
CA SER A 235 29.29 -2.71 -4.24
C SER A 235 28.43 -3.35 -3.17
N ARG A 236 27.18 -3.72 -3.47
CA ARG A 236 26.22 -4.16 -2.47
C ARG A 236 26.18 -5.68 -2.34
N HIS A 237 26.29 -6.17 -1.12
CA HIS A 237 26.18 -7.59 -0.78
C HIS A 237 24.82 -7.98 -0.18
N CYS A 238 23.88 -7.05 -0.08
CA CYS A 238 22.55 -7.23 0.46
C CYS A 238 21.47 -6.92 -0.57
N LEU A 239 20.20 -7.03 -0.19
CA LEU A 239 19.07 -6.86 -1.11
C LEU A 239 19.05 -5.46 -1.75
N LEU A 240 18.90 -5.45 -3.06
CA LEU A 240 18.70 -4.27 -3.88
C LEU A 240 17.44 -4.50 -4.73
N TYR A 241 16.48 -3.59 -4.64
CA TYR A 241 15.29 -3.62 -5.47
C TYR A 241 15.29 -2.44 -6.44
N THR A 242 14.82 -2.70 -7.66
CA THR A 242 14.35 -1.65 -8.55
C THR A 242 12.85 -1.57 -8.44
N SER A 243 12.29 -0.36 -8.46
CA SER A 243 10.85 -0.15 -8.53
C SER A 243 10.47 0.02 -10.00
N PRO A 244 9.96 -1.03 -10.66
CA PRO A 244 9.52 -0.90 -12.05
C PRO A 244 8.29 0.01 -12.13
N SER A 245 8.19 0.77 -13.20
CA SER A 245 6.98 1.52 -13.51
C SER A 245 5.84 0.56 -13.84
N PRO A 246 4.58 0.88 -13.45
CA PRO A 246 3.41 0.12 -13.89
C PRO A 246 3.28 -0.02 -15.42
N ARG A 247 3.97 0.82 -16.19
CA ARG A 247 3.99 0.77 -17.66
C ARG A 247 5.00 -0.21 -18.25
N ASP A 248 5.97 -0.68 -17.47
CA ASP A 248 6.95 -1.68 -17.94
C ASP A 248 6.32 -3.06 -18.18
N SER A 249 5.17 -3.35 -17.57
CA SER A 249 4.43 -4.61 -17.74
C SER A 249 3.55 -4.66 -19.00
N THR A 250 3.41 -3.55 -19.74
CA THR A 250 2.51 -3.46 -20.91
C THR A 250 3.22 -3.46 -22.26
N SER A 251 4.54 -3.65 -22.29
CA SER A 251 5.35 -3.71 -23.52
C SER A 251 5.95 -5.09 -23.72
N SER A 252 5.09 -6.11 -23.89
CA SER A 252 5.41 -7.40 -24.49
C SER A 252 4.70 -7.54 -25.79
#